data_d4c9cc4aa025caa523fc651a272bc650
#
_entry.id   d4c9cc4aa025caa523fc651a272bc650
#
_cell.length_a   1.000
_cell.length_b   1.000
_cell.length_c   1.000
_cell.angle_alpha   90.00
_cell.angle_beta   90.00
_cell.angle_gamma   90.00
#
_symmetry.space_group_name_H-M   'P 1'
#
loop_
_entity.id
_entity.type
_entity.pdbx_description
1 polymer ?
#
loop_
_entity_poly.entity_id
_entity_poly.type
_entity_poly.pdbx_seq_one_letter_code
_entity_poly.pdbx_strand_id
1 'polypeptide(L)'
;MQAALDRLAADYGSFEVHEDRYPVPTDRYEAIRDRFEAGSVGYAGVWVTNDEGAVLLIDEEGREGWSEPTGKHRPDERLEETACREVREETGVECEITGVALAHVVEMVDAENPDRPSIVQLVLAFAGTYLEGSPEPGEAKIRQVRWWREHPETLVYEGLRDVGIPAEDDEAE
;
A
#
# COMPACT_ATOMS: atom_id res chain seq x y z
N MET A 1 -3.15 16.80 -0.88
CA MET A 1 -2.32 16.00 0.05
C MET A 1 -2.71 16.24 1.49
N GLN A 2 -2.49 17.43 2.04
CA GLN A 2 -2.78 17.69 3.46
C GLN A 2 -4.24 17.44 3.86
N ALA A 3 -5.19 17.84 3.01
CA ALA A 3 -6.61 17.58 3.26
C ALA A 3 -6.95 16.10 3.38
N ALA A 4 -6.29 15.25 2.57
CA ALA A 4 -6.47 13.79 2.65
C ALA A 4 -5.94 13.23 3.97
N LEU A 5 -4.75 13.66 4.39
CA LEU A 5 -4.16 13.26 5.67
C LEU A 5 -5.00 13.71 6.87
N ASP A 6 -5.51 14.95 6.84
CA ASP A 6 -6.37 15.48 7.89
C ASP A 6 -7.68 14.71 8.01
N ARG A 7 -8.28 14.34 6.88
CA ARG A 7 -9.49 13.51 6.86
C ARG A 7 -9.23 12.12 7.45
N LEU A 8 -8.15 11.48 7.04
CA LEU A 8 -7.77 10.16 7.56
C LEU A 8 -7.53 10.21 9.08
N ALA A 9 -6.86 11.25 9.56
CA ALA A 9 -6.62 11.43 11.00
C ALA A 9 -7.93 11.66 11.77
N ALA A 10 -8.89 12.37 11.17
CA ALA A 10 -10.21 12.56 11.77
C ALA A 10 -11.00 11.26 11.85
N ASP A 11 -10.90 10.41 10.82
CA ASP A 11 -11.66 9.16 10.73
C ASP A 11 -11.03 8.02 11.54
N TYR A 12 -9.70 7.93 11.60
CA TYR A 12 -8.97 6.77 12.15
C TYR A 12 -8.07 7.10 13.35
N GLY A 13 -8.01 8.36 13.77
CA GLY A 13 -7.10 8.81 14.81
C GLY A 13 -5.72 9.17 14.25
N SER A 14 -4.84 9.62 15.13
CA SER A 14 -3.49 10.04 14.73
C SER A 14 -2.64 8.85 14.28
N PHE A 15 -1.82 9.08 13.27
CA PHE A 15 -0.84 8.13 12.76
C PHE A 15 0.44 8.87 12.36
N GLU A 16 1.53 8.14 12.29
CA GLU A 16 2.81 8.68 11.85
C GLU A 16 2.84 8.83 10.33
N VAL A 17 3.39 9.95 9.85
CA VAL A 17 3.60 10.20 8.41
C VAL A 17 5.09 10.25 8.15
N HIS A 18 5.57 9.34 7.30
CA HIS A 18 6.95 9.32 6.84
C HIS A 18 7.07 10.13 5.55
N GLU A 19 8.20 10.81 5.37
CA GLU A 19 8.46 11.61 4.18
C GLU A 19 9.79 11.19 3.56
N ASP A 20 9.77 10.94 2.25
CA ASP A 20 10.96 10.60 1.48
C ASP A 20 10.96 11.27 0.11
N ARG A 21 12.15 11.32 -0.50
CA ARG A 21 12.35 11.88 -1.82
C ARG A 21 13.13 10.89 -2.67
N TYR A 22 12.59 10.54 -3.83
CA TYR A 22 13.21 9.58 -4.74
C TYR A 22 13.40 10.15 -6.14
N PRO A 23 14.63 10.03 -6.68
CA PRO A 23 14.84 10.22 -8.11
C PRO A 23 14.30 9.01 -8.86
N VAL A 24 13.58 9.27 -9.95
CA VAL A 24 13.03 8.22 -10.82
C VAL A 24 13.43 8.49 -12.27
N PRO A 25 13.54 7.45 -13.11
CA PRO A 25 13.79 7.65 -14.54
C PRO A 25 12.70 8.52 -15.19
N THR A 26 13.04 9.26 -16.23
CA THR A 26 12.14 10.19 -16.90
C THR A 26 10.84 9.55 -17.35
N ASP A 27 10.89 8.35 -17.93
CA ASP A 27 9.69 7.62 -18.37
C ASP A 27 8.73 7.33 -17.22
N ARG A 28 9.26 6.96 -16.07
CA ARG A 28 8.48 6.75 -14.85
C ARG A 28 7.92 8.07 -14.30
N TYR A 29 8.73 9.12 -14.30
CA TYR A 29 8.29 10.46 -13.91
C TYR A 29 7.10 10.91 -14.76
N GLU A 30 7.18 10.74 -16.09
CA GLU A 30 6.10 11.10 -17.02
C GLU A 30 4.79 10.35 -16.71
N ALA A 31 4.89 9.05 -16.47
CA ALA A 31 3.72 8.22 -16.12
C ALA A 31 3.09 8.66 -14.79
N ILE A 32 3.90 8.99 -13.79
CA ILE A 32 3.43 9.49 -12.49
C ILE A 32 2.77 10.86 -12.65
N ARG A 33 3.40 11.75 -13.42
CA ARG A 33 2.86 13.09 -13.71
C ARG A 33 1.49 13.00 -14.38
N ASP A 34 1.34 12.14 -15.39
CA ASP A 34 0.07 11.98 -16.12
C ASP A 34 -1.05 11.55 -15.18
N ARG A 35 -0.78 10.62 -14.28
CA ARG A 35 -1.76 10.20 -13.25
C ARG A 35 -2.07 11.32 -12.26
N PHE A 36 -1.06 12.03 -11.81
CA PHE A 36 -1.21 13.17 -10.89
C PHE A 36 -2.08 14.27 -11.51
N GLU A 37 -1.82 14.64 -12.76
CA GLU A 37 -2.60 15.63 -13.50
C GLU A 37 -4.05 15.17 -13.73
N ALA A 38 -4.27 13.86 -13.83
CA ALA A 38 -5.61 13.27 -13.91
C ALA A 38 -6.34 13.19 -12.57
N GLY A 39 -5.67 13.55 -11.45
CA GLY A 39 -6.28 13.63 -10.12
C GLY A 39 -5.95 12.47 -9.17
N SER A 40 -5.07 11.54 -9.56
CA SER A 40 -4.61 10.49 -8.65
C SER A 40 -3.70 11.08 -7.58
N VAL A 41 -3.89 10.68 -6.32
CA VAL A 41 -3.05 11.15 -5.21
C VAL A 41 -1.93 10.15 -4.83
N GLY A 42 -1.89 8.99 -5.48
CA GLY A 42 -0.83 8.01 -5.24
C GLY A 42 -1.32 6.55 -5.25
N TYR A 43 -1.06 5.84 -4.16
CA TYR A 43 -1.33 4.41 -4.01
C TYR A 43 -2.02 4.12 -2.68
N ALA A 44 -2.88 3.12 -2.67
CA ALA A 44 -3.53 2.66 -1.45
C ALA A 44 -3.66 1.13 -1.46
N GLY A 45 -3.40 0.52 -0.31
CA GLY A 45 -3.54 -0.90 -0.08
C GLY A 45 -3.97 -1.19 1.34
N VAL A 46 -4.07 -2.48 1.69
CA VAL A 46 -4.49 -2.89 3.03
C VAL A 46 -3.58 -3.97 3.59
N TRP A 47 -3.12 -3.76 4.79
CA TRP A 47 -2.50 -4.76 5.65
C TRP A 47 -3.63 -5.55 6.32
N VAL A 48 -4.06 -6.65 5.65
CA VAL A 48 -5.22 -7.44 6.07
C VAL A 48 -4.79 -8.53 7.03
N THR A 49 -5.38 -8.55 8.22
CA THR A 49 -5.14 -9.62 9.20
C THR A 49 -6.37 -10.52 9.35
N ASN A 50 -6.14 -11.83 9.55
CA ASN A 50 -7.21 -12.79 9.81
C ASN A 50 -7.37 -13.09 11.30
N ASP A 51 -8.31 -13.97 11.66
CA ASP A 51 -8.57 -14.35 13.04
C ASP A 51 -7.41 -15.08 13.72
N GLU A 52 -6.50 -15.65 12.95
CA GLU A 52 -5.28 -16.30 13.45
C GLU A 52 -4.13 -15.31 13.63
N GLY A 53 -4.35 -14.03 13.33
CA GLY A 53 -3.34 -12.98 13.45
C GLY A 53 -2.33 -12.96 12.31
N ALA A 54 -2.56 -13.71 11.23
CA ALA A 54 -1.70 -13.71 10.05
C ALA A 54 -2.07 -12.56 9.10
N VAL A 55 -1.08 -12.06 8.34
CA VAL A 55 -1.26 -11.00 7.36
C VAL A 55 -1.26 -11.54 5.93
N LEU A 56 -2.09 -10.94 5.08
CA LEU A 56 -2.19 -11.28 3.66
C LEU A 56 -1.17 -10.50 2.85
N LEU A 57 -0.23 -11.21 2.22
CA LEU A 57 0.78 -10.60 1.37
C LEU A 57 0.80 -11.21 -0.02
N ILE A 58 1.27 -10.43 -0.98
CA ILE A 58 1.41 -10.80 -2.39
C ILE A 58 2.87 -10.77 -2.84
N ASP A 59 3.18 -11.65 -3.79
CA ASP A 59 4.40 -11.65 -4.58
C ASP A 59 4.03 -11.24 -6.00
N GLU A 60 4.45 -10.04 -6.40
CA GLU A 60 4.10 -9.42 -7.67
C GLU A 60 5.28 -9.48 -8.65
N GLU A 61 4.99 -9.83 -9.90
CA GLU A 61 5.99 -9.84 -10.98
C GLU A 61 6.61 -8.44 -11.16
N GLY A 62 7.93 -8.40 -11.27
CA GLY A 62 8.69 -7.16 -11.44
C GLY A 62 9.04 -6.44 -10.14
N ARG A 63 8.60 -6.99 -8.99
CA ARG A 63 8.97 -6.48 -7.66
C ARG A 63 9.68 -7.57 -6.88
N GLU A 64 10.70 -7.20 -6.14
CA GLU A 64 11.44 -8.14 -5.30
C GLU A 64 10.89 -8.11 -3.88
N GLY A 65 10.39 -9.26 -3.42
CA GLY A 65 9.86 -9.43 -2.09
C GLY A 65 8.33 -9.41 -2.02
N TRP A 66 7.82 -9.44 -0.81
CA TRP A 66 6.39 -9.47 -0.50
C TRP A 66 5.89 -8.10 -0.08
N SER A 67 4.64 -7.81 -0.38
CA SER A 67 3.98 -6.57 0.06
C SER A 67 2.50 -6.83 0.33
N GLU A 68 1.87 -5.88 0.99
CA GLU A 68 0.41 -5.82 1.04
C GLU A 68 -0.16 -5.67 -0.38
N PRO A 69 -1.38 -6.18 -0.63
CA PRO A 69 -2.11 -5.86 -1.85
C PRO A 69 -2.32 -4.35 -1.93
N THR A 70 -1.90 -3.73 -3.01
CA THR A 70 -1.90 -2.28 -3.18
C THR A 70 -1.96 -1.90 -4.65
N GLY A 71 -2.49 -0.74 -4.96
CA GLY A 71 -2.50 -0.24 -6.31
C GLY A 71 -2.78 1.24 -6.43
N LYS A 72 -2.87 1.68 -7.66
CA LYS A 72 -2.98 3.10 -8.02
C LYS A 72 -4.35 3.65 -7.69
N HIS A 73 -4.36 4.78 -6.97
CA HIS A 73 -5.57 5.52 -6.69
C HIS A 73 -6.22 5.99 -8.01
N ARG A 74 -7.53 5.79 -8.14
CA ARG A 74 -8.34 6.34 -9.22
C ARG A 74 -9.00 7.64 -8.75
N PRO A 75 -9.03 8.69 -9.59
CA PRO A 75 -9.52 10.03 -9.17
C PRO A 75 -10.95 10.06 -8.64
N ASP A 76 -11.79 9.13 -9.08
CA ASP A 76 -13.20 9.02 -8.71
C ASP A 76 -13.44 8.12 -7.48
N GLU A 77 -12.40 7.51 -6.95
CA GLU A 77 -12.47 6.65 -5.76
C GLU A 77 -12.00 7.39 -4.51
N ARG A 78 -12.57 6.99 -3.36
CA ARG A 78 -11.93 7.28 -2.07
C ARG A 78 -10.72 6.38 -1.92
N LEU A 79 -9.75 6.76 -1.11
CA LEU A 79 -8.55 5.94 -0.85
C LEU A 79 -8.91 4.55 -0.31
N GLU A 80 -9.92 4.48 0.56
CA GLU A 80 -10.45 3.22 1.10
C GLU A 80 -11.05 2.32 0.01
N GLU A 81 -11.75 2.93 -0.95
CA GLU A 81 -12.34 2.20 -2.09
C GLU A 81 -11.24 1.62 -2.99
N THR A 82 -10.21 2.41 -3.28
CA THR A 82 -9.02 1.95 -4.01
C THR A 82 -8.38 0.76 -3.29
N ALA A 83 -8.11 0.91 -2.00
CA ALA A 83 -7.43 -0.11 -1.21
C ALA A 83 -8.21 -1.44 -1.17
N CYS A 84 -9.49 -1.40 -0.88
CA CYS A 84 -10.34 -2.59 -0.84
C CYS A 84 -10.51 -3.22 -2.23
N ARG A 85 -10.62 -2.40 -3.27
CA ARG A 85 -10.69 -2.89 -4.65
C ARG A 85 -9.41 -3.65 -5.04
N GLU A 86 -8.25 -3.11 -4.71
CA GLU A 86 -6.97 -3.76 -5.01
C GLU A 86 -6.83 -5.09 -4.26
N VAL A 87 -7.22 -5.16 -2.99
CA VAL A 87 -7.24 -6.42 -2.24
C VAL A 87 -8.09 -7.46 -2.97
N ARG A 88 -9.30 -7.09 -3.36
CA ARG A 88 -10.23 -8.01 -4.05
C ARG A 88 -9.69 -8.44 -5.40
N GLU A 89 -9.21 -7.49 -6.22
CA GLU A 89 -8.72 -7.77 -7.58
C GLU A 89 -7.43 -8.61 -7.56
N GLU A 90 -6.53 -8.34 -6.63
CA GLU A 90 -5.24 -9.02 -6.57
C GLU A 90 -5.27 -10.36 -5.82
N THR A 91 -6.18 -10.53 -4.87
CA THR A 91 -6.16 -11.68 -3.95
C THR A 91 -7.46 -12.47 -3.85
N GLY A 92 -8.59 -11.94 -4.32
CA GLY A 92 -9.89 -12.56 -4.14
C GLY A 92 -10.48 -12.43 -2.73
N VAL A 93 -9.84 -11.68 -1.84
CA VAL A 93 -10.25 -11.51 -0.45
C VAL A 93 -11.02 -10.19 -0.26
N GLU A 94 -12.08 -10.23 0.54
CA GLU A 94 -12.79 -9.05 1.01
C GLU A 94 -12.32 -8.70 2.43
N CYS A 95 -12.16 -7.40 2.69
CA CYS A 95 -11.69 -6.91 3.99
C CYS A 95 -12.44 -5.66 4.45
N GLU A 96 -12.34 -5.37 5.74
CA GLU A 96 -12.87 -4.16 6.37
C GLU A 96 -11.70 -3.33 6.91
N ILE A 97 -11.65 -2.06 6.53
CA ILE A 97 -10.62 -1.13 7.01
C ILE A 97 -10.93 -0.71 8.45
N THR A 98 -9.92 -0.79 9.31
CA THR A 98 -10.02 -0.45 10.74
C THR A 98 -9.11 0.71 11.15
N GLY A 99 -8.14 1.08 10.33
CA GLY A 99 -7.21 2.14 10.67
C GLY A 99 -6.19 2.40 9.58
N VAL A 100 -5.17 3.19 9.89
CA VAL A 100 -4.02 3.44 9.02
C VAL A 100 -2.79 2.74 9.61
N ALA A 101 -2.20 1.84 8.83
CA ALA A 101 -1.00 1.10 9.25
C ALA A 101 0.29 1.81 8.86
N LEU A 102 0.31 2.44 7.67
CA LEU A 102 1.49 3.13 7.15
C LEU A 102 1.06 4.27 6.23
N ALA A 103 1.57 5.48 6.50
CA ALA A 103 1.38 6.64 5.63
C ALA A 103 2.75 7.18 5.21
N HIS A 104 3.00 7.25 3.92
CA HIS A 104 4.26 7.67 3.36
C HIS A 104 4.01 8.73 2.29
N VAL A 105 4.51 9.93 2.51
CA VAL A 105 4.49 11.01 1.52
C VAL A 105 5.79 10.96 0.75
N VAL A 106 5.70 10.73 -0.55
CA VAL A 106 6.86 10.52 -1.41
C VAL A 106 6.95 11.62 -2.46
N GLU A 107 8.07 12.32 -2.46
CA GLU A 107 8.39 13.32 -3.48
C GLU A 107 9.20 12.67 -4.59
N MET A 108 8.62 12.58 -5.78
CA MET A 108 9.27 12.02 -6.97
C MET A 108 9.92 13.10 -7.80
N VAL A 109 11.20 12.92 -8.14
CA VAL A 109 12.00 13.87 -8.92
C VAL A 109 12.47 13.18 -10.19
N ASP A 110 12.43 13.90 -11.31
CA ASP A 110 13.00 13.40 -12.56
C ASP A 110 14.53 13.37 -12.44
N ALA A 111 15.11 12.16 -12.44
CA ALA A 111 16.55 11.96 -12.26
C ALA A 111 17.40 12.57 -13.37
N GLU A 112 16.85 12.66 -14.58
CA GLU A 112 17.55 13.21 -15.75
C GLU A 112 17.34 14.72 -15.92
N ASN A 113 16.27 15.26 -15.33
CA ASN A 113 15.91 16.68 -15.38
C ASN A 113 15.48 17.17 -13.99
N PRO A 114 16.41 17.31 -13.05
CA PRO A 114 16.07 17.64 -11.65
C PRO A 114 15.46 19.04 -11.46
N ASP A 115 15.51 19.90 -12.47
CA ASP A 115 14.87 21.22 -12.44
C ASP A 115 13.37 21.18 -12.72
N ARG A 116 12.85 20.05 -13.17
CA ARG A 116 11.39 19.86 -13.32
C ARG A 116 10.70 19.84 -11.95
N PRO A 117 9.45 20.32 -11.88
CA PRO A 117 8.71 20.25 -10.62
C PRO A 117 8.62 18.82 -10.07
N SER A 118 8.86 18.64 -8.78
CA SER A 118 8.65 17.34 -8.13
C SER A 118 7.16 17.02 -8.06
N ILE A 119 6.85 15.71 -7.98
CA ILE A 119 5.48 15.22 -7.84
C ILE A 119 5.37 14.55 -6.48
N VAL A 120 4.45 15.04 -5.65
CA VAL A 120 4.21 14.49 -4.32
C VAL A 120 3.06 13.49 -4.39
N GLN A 121 3.32 12.26 -3.90
CA GLN A 121 2.33 11.18 -3.85
C GLN A 121 2.18 10.65 -2.44
N LEU A 122 1.00 10.13 -2.14
CA LEU A 122 0.71 9.40 -0.91
C LEU A 122 0.78 7.90 -1.21
N VAL A 123 1.59 7.19 -0.44
CA VAL A 123 1.61 5.72 -0.41
C VAL A 123 1.01 5.31 0.92
N LEU A 124 -0.16 4.70 0.89
CA LEU A 124 -0.96 4.44 2.07
C LEU A 124 -1.26 2.95 2.19
N ALA A 125 -0.93 2.36 3.33
CA ALA A 125 -1.42 1.05 3.73
C ALA A 125 -2.38 1.22 4.89
N PHE A 126 -3.64 0.87 4.68
CA PHE A 126 -4.62 0.78 5.76
C PHE A 126 -4.38 -0.49 6.57
N ALA A 127 -4.78 -0.48 7.83
CA ALA A 127 -4.99 -1.68 8.60
C ALA A 127 -6.40 -2.17 8.33
N GLY A 128 -6.57 -3.49 8.20
CA GLY A 128 -7.88 -4.07 7.95
C GLY A 128 -8.01 -5.50 8.44
N THR A 129 -9.23 -5.98 8.51
CA THR A 129 -9.56 -7.34 8.92
C THR A 129 -10.21 -8.12 7.80
N TYR A 130 -9.87 -9.41 7.72
CA TYR A 130 -10.45 -10.35 6.77
C TYR A 130 -11.95 -10.52 7.04
N LEU A 131 -12.75 -10.49 5.96
CA LEU A 131 -14.19 -10.77 6.02
C LEU A 131 -14.53 -12.10 5.36
N GLU A 132 -14.13 -12.30 4.11
CA GLU A 132 -14.44 -13.50 3.33
C GLU A 132 -13.53 -13.66 2.12
N GLY A 133 -13.61 -14.81 1.46
CA GLY A 133 -12.87 -15.13 0.25
C GLY A 133 -11.69 -16.04 0.51
N SER A 134 -11.23 -16.73 -0.54
CA SER A 134 -10.05 -17.60 -0.50
C SER A 134 -8.89 -16.94 -1.22
N PRO A 135 -7.73 -16.76 -0.56
CA PRO A 135 -6.58 -16.12 -1.18
C PRO A 135 -6.08 -16.90 -2.40
N GLU A 136 -6.09 -16.24 -3.56
CA GLU A 136 -5.53 -16.76 -4.80
C GLU A 136 -5.13 -15.59 -5.72
N PRO A 137 -4.12 -15.78 -6.59
CA PRO A 137 -3.76 -14.72 -7.54
C PRO A 137 -4.93 -14.35 -8.44
N GLY A 138 -5.39 -13.10 -8.34
CA GLY A 138 -6.53 -12.58 -9.10
C GLY A 138 -6.15 -11.88 -10.41
N GLU A 139 -4.87 -11.58 -10.59
CA GLU A 139 -4.33 -10.93 -11.78
C GLU A 139 -3.06 -11.65 -12.24
N ALA A 140 -2.77 -11.57 -13.57
CA ALA A 140 -1.61 -12.25 -14.16
C ALA A 140 -0.26 -11.82 -13.55
N LYS A 141 -0.15 -10.58 -13.12
CA LYS A 141 1.07 -10.03 -12.48
C LYS A 141 1.32 -10.59 -11.07
N ILE A 142 0.31 -11.15 -10.43
CA ILE A 142 0.41 -11.70 -9.08
C ILE A 142 0.83 -13.16 -9.17
N ARG A 143 2.03 -13.48 -8.68
CA ARG A 143 2.56 -14.85 -8.70
C ARG A 143 2.04 -15.69 -7.56
N GLN A 144 1.98 -15.11 -6.35
CA GLN A 144 1.54 -15.79 -5.14
C GLN A 144 0.77 -14.87 -4.21
N VAL A 145 -0.18 -15.45 -3.48
CA VAL A 145 -0.90 -14.79 -2.39
C VAL A 145 -0.86 -15.75 -1.19
N ARG A 146 -0.40 -15.26 -0.03
CA ARG A 146 -0.26 -16.10 1.16
C ARG A 146 -0.59 -15.35 2.44
N TRP A 147 -1.08 -16.09 3.43
CA TRP A 147 -1.13 -15.66 4.82
C TRP A 147 0.23 -15.87 5.48
N TRP A 148 0.76 -14.83 6.12
CA TRP A 148 2.04 -14.86 6.82
C TRP A 148 1.85 -14.65 8.31
N ARG A 149 2.45 -15.53 9.10
CA ARG A 149 2.44 -15.43 10.57
C ARG A 149 3.64 -14.64 11.11
N GLU A 150 4.65 -14.46 10.29
CA GLU A 150 5.85 -13.69 10.57
C GLU A 150 6.24 -12.90 9.31
N HIS A 151 7.06 -11.85 9.48
CA HIS A 151 7.52 -11.08 8.34
C HIS A 151 8.38 -11.93 7.40
N PRO A 152 8.13 -11.86 6.08
CA PRO A 152 9.02 -12.48 5.09
C PRO A 152 10.44 -11.91 5.20
N GLU A 153 11.42 -12.70 4.80
CA GLU A 153 12.81 -12.26 4.76
C GLU A 153 12.99 -11.02 3.86
N THR A 154 12.30 -11.00 2.71
CA THR A 154 12.36 -9.88 1.76
C THR A 154 10.99 -9.23 1.62
N LEU A 155 10.91 -7.95 1.93
CA LEU A 155 9.76 -7.09 1.69
C LEU A 155 10.06 -6.12 0.55
N VAL A 156 9.02 -5.73 -0.19
CA VAL A 156 9.17 -4.78 -1.31
C VAL A 156 9.76 -3.45 -0.81
N TYR A 157 9.35 -3.02 0.39
CA TYR A 157 9.95 -1.86 1.04
C TYR A 157 10.01 -2.08 2.56
N GLU A 158 11.12 -1.63 3.15
CA GLU A 158 11.42 -1.93 4.56
C GLU A 158 10.45 -1.33 5.57
N GLY A 159 9.76 -0.24 5.21
CA GLY A 159 8.75 0.37 6.08
C GLY A 159 7.63 -0.60 6.49
N LEU A 160 7.36 -1.63 5.69
CA LEU A 160 6.40 -2.67 6.04
C LEU A 160 6.82 -3.50 7.24
N ARG A 161 8.11 -3.58 7.53
CA ARG A 161 8.64 -4.34 8.68
C ARG A 161 8.22 -3.75 10.01
N ASP A 162 7.92 -2.47 10.03
CA ASP A 162 7.46 -1.77 11.22
C ASP A 162 5.95 -1.97 11.48
N VAL A 163 5.23 -2.53 10.50
CA VAL A 163 3.82 -2.87 10.67
C VAL A 163 3.73 -4.25 11.33
N GLY A 164 3.11 -4.32 12.50
CA GLY A 164 3.05 -5.54 13.29
C GLY A 164 2.25 -6.67 12.65
N ILE A 165 2.69 -7.90 12.89
CA ILE A 165 1.93 -9.12 12.58
C ILE A 165 1.52 -9.74 13.92
N PRO A 166 0.22 -9.73 14.27
CA PRO A 166 -0.23 -10.19 15.60
C PRO A 166 0.20 -11.62 15.95
N ALA A 167 0.21 -12.53 14.98
CA ALA A 167 0.64 -13.92 15.19
C ALA A 167 2.11 -14.05 15.60
N GLU A 168 2.97 -13.16 15.12
CA GLU A 168 4.40 -13.13 15.44
C GLU A 168 4.62 -12.76 16.92
N ASP A 169 3.84 -11.80 17.41
CA ASP A 169 3.89 -11.39 18.81
C ASP A 169 3.41 -12.49 19.76
N ASP A 170 2.37 -13.23 19.37
CA ASP A 170 1.83 -14.35 20.16
C ASP A 170 2.83 -15.51 20.27
N GLU A 171 3.64 -15.74 19.26
CA GLU A 171 4.67 -16.79 19.25
C GLU A 171 5.92 -16.42 20.09
N ALA A 172 6.12 -15.15 20.34
CA ALA A 172 7.26 -14.65 21.14
C ALA A 172 7.08 -14.86 22.66
N GLU A 173 5.89 -15.19 23.11
CA GLU A 173 5.57 -15.53 24.50
C GLU A 173 5.75 -17.05 24.75
#